data_1f318db9ec82713ee377617dccd3de36
#
_entry.id   1f318db9ec82713ee377617dccd3de36
#
_cell.length_a   1.000
_cell.length_b   1.000
_cell.length_c   1.000
_cell.angle_alpha   90.00
_cell.angle_beta   90.00
_cell.angle_gamma   90.00
#
_symmetry.space_group_name_H-M   'P 1'
#
loop_
_entity.id
_entity.type
_entity.pdbx_description
1 polymer ?
#
loop_
_entity_poly.entity_id
_entity_poly.type
_entity_poly.pdbx_seq_one_letter_code
_entity_poly.pdbx_strand_id
1 'polypeptide(L)'
;MDLFEAIVNRKTTNGYFADKKVSQEHIETLVKLSSHCPSHFNSQPWRFIAITDEAIIGKIAKIAGDSMVELMEDGRFWRQYRKYFRFSEEEMEKTKDGIHIDHLPAVLKPFVRTIFSETGGKVMAKFKVPRILGNDEEKLVARSPLLFVISLTKDEYKPQELSGFYSIISMGAVIQTLWLATTALGMGMQFISTPGEIPENWKKISGMLNIPDDYEMCAIFRMGYNDPDMKRPSIDWRSSQRKSINELAYKNTWSEALENSDG
;
A
#
# COMPACT_ATOMS: atom_id res chain seq x y z
N MET A 1 10.29 -16.50 -13.74
CA MET A 1 9.54 -16.67 -12.47
C MET A 1 8.20 -17.23 -12.83
N ASP A 2 7.81 -18.36 -12.26
CA ASP A 2 6.48 -18.91 -12.47
C ASP A 2 5.43 -18.18 -11.58
N LEU A 3 4.15 -18.55 -11.74
CA LEU A 3 3.05 -17.89 -11.03
C LEU A 3 3.13 -18.12 -9.50
N PHE A 4 3.42 -19.33 -9.07
CA PHE A 4 3.49 -19.66 -7.63
C PHE A 4 4.66 -18.95 -6.97
N GLU A 5 5.80 -18.91 -7.63
CA GLU A 5 6.96 -18.13 -7.19
C GLU A 5 6.62 -16.63 -7.07
N ALA A 6 5.92 -16.07 -8.05
CA ALA A 6 5.51 -14.66 -8.01
C ALA A 6 4.57 -14.38 -6.82
N ILE A 7 3.62 -15.27 -6.54
CA ILE A 7 2.70 -15.15 -5.40
C ILE A 7 3.45 -15.17 -4.07
N VAL A 8 4.37 -16.14 -3.89
CA VAL A 8 5.11 -16.30 -2.62
C VAL A 8 6.12 -15.17 -2.41
N ASN A 9 6.81 -14.73 -3.47
CA ASN A 9 7.83 -13.70 -3.41
C ASN A 9 7.27 -12.27 -3.42
N ARG A 10 5.97 -12.09 -3.73
CA ARG A 10 5.34 -10.79 -3.71
C ARG A 10 5.42 -10.16 -2.31
N LYS A 11 5.98 -8.98 -2.24
CA LYS A 11 6.06 -8.18 -1.01
C LYS A 11 5.80 -6.70 -1.29
N THR A 12 5.41 -5.96 -0.28
CA THR A 12 5.38 -4.50 -0.34
C THR A 12 6.81 -3.96 -0.25
N THR A 13 7.19 -3.06 -1.15
CA THR A 13 8.53 -2.47 -1.16
C THR A 13 8.53 -1.18 -0.35
N ASN A 14 9.02 -1.26 0.90
CA ASN A 14 9.05 -0.12 1.82
C ASN A 14 10.28 0.79 1.64
N GLY A 15 11.29 0.38 0.88
CA GLY A 15 12.50 1.15 0.66
C GLY A 15 12.50 1.93 -0.66
N TYR A 16 13.65 2.51 -0.99
CA TYR A 16 13.84 3.22 -2.25
C TYR A 16 14.00 2.24 -3.41
N PHE A 17 13.48 2.61 -4.56
CA PHE A 17 13.72 1.88 -5.80
C PHE A 17 15.10 2.21 -6.37
N ALA A 18 15.57 1.39 -7.29
CA ALA A 18 16.77 1.69 -8.08
C ALA A 18 16.58 3.00 -8.85
N ASP A 19 17.64 3.76 -9.00
CA ASP A 19 17.67 4.99 -9.81
C ASP A 19 17.63 4.65 -11.30
N LYS A 20 16.49 4.13 -11.74
CA LYS A 20 16.26 3.68 -13.11
C LYS A 20 14.80 3.95 -13.50
N LYS A 21 14.61 4.64 -14.61
CA LYS A 21 13.26 4.88 -15.18
C LYS A 21 12.59 3.56 -15.54
N VAL A 22 11.29 3.45 -15.25
CA VAL A 22 10.50 2.33 -15.74
C VAL A 22 10.30 2.48 -17.25
N SER A 23 10.58 1.42 -17.99
CA SER A 23 10.46 1.45 -19.45
C SER A 23 8.98 1.56 -19.88
N GLN A 24 8.76 2.19 -21.02
CA GLN A 24 7.42 2.29 -21.61
C GLN A 24 6.81 0.89 -21.87
N GLU A 25 7.63 -0.06 -22.31
CA GLU A 25 7.23 -1.45 -22.52
C GLU A 25 6.68 -2.10 -21.22
N HIS A 26 7.34 -1.87 -20.09
CA HIS A 26 6.87 -2.40 -18.81
C HIS A 26 5.58 -1.72 -18.35
N ILE A 27 5.42 -0.40 -18.56
CA ILE A 27 4.17 0.30 -18.28
C ILE A 27 3.02 -0.27 -19.11
N GLU A 28 3.22 -0.45 -20.41
CA GLU A 28 2.24 -1.05 -21.32
C GLU A 28 1.91 -2.50 -20.92
N THR A 29 2.92 -3.28 -20.51
CA THR A 29 2.73 -4.64 -20.02
C THR A 29 1.85 -4.66 -18.77
N LEU A 30 2.08 -3.77 -17.80
CA LEU A 30 1.26 -3.67 -16.59
C LEU A 30 -0.20 -3.35 -16.94
N VAL A 31 -0.44 -2.39 -17.84
CA VAL A 31 -1.79 -2.04 -18.28
C VAL A 31 -2.45 -3.21 -19.03
N LYS A 32 -1.73 -3.83 -19.94
CA LYS A 32 -2.22 -4.97 -20.73
C LYS A 32 -2.60 -6.16 -19.84
N LEU A 33 -1.76 -6.53 -18.88
CA LEU A 33 -2.08 -7.62 -17.95
C LEU A 33 -3.29 -7.28 -17.06
N SER A 34 -3.40 -6.03 -16.64
CA SER A 34 -4.54 -5.56 -15.85
C SER A 34 -5.86 -5.61 -16.63
N SER A 35 -5.83 -5.45 -17.95
CA SER A 35 -7.03 -5.54 -18.79
C SER A 35 -7.62 -6.95 -18.89
N HIS A 36 -6.84 -7.98 -18.52
CA HIS A 36 -7.32 -9.37 -18.47
C HIS A 36 -7.96 -9.75 -17.12
N CYS A 37 -8.01 -8.82 -16.15
CA CYS A 37 -8.65 -9.10 -14.87
C CYS A 37 -10.17 -9.27 -15.03
N PRO A 38 -10.78 -10.17 -14.24
CA PRO A 38 -12.22 -10.33 -14.27
C PRO A 38 -12.92 -9.08 -13.72
N SER A 39 -14.07 -8.74 -14.30
CA SER A 39 -14.95 -7.70 -13.78
C SER A 39 -16.41 -8.11 -13.95
N HIS A 40 -17.28 -7.51 -13.16
CA HIS A 40 -18.72 -7.75 -13.21
C HIS A 40 -19.25 -7.49 -14.63
N PHE A 41 -19.88 -8.48 -15.26
CA PHE A 41 -20.31 -8.45 -16.65
C PHE A 41 -19.28 -7.96 -17.67
N ASN A 42 -17.98 -8.14 -17.37
CA ASN A 42 -16.88 -7.63 -18.21
C ASN A 42 -16.91 -6.10 -18.41
N SER A 43 -17.41 -5.37 -17.40
CA SER A 43 -17.59 -3.91 -17.46
C SER A 43 -16.26 -3.14 -17.53
N GLN A 44 -15.16 -3.72 -17.02
CA GLN A 44 -13.82 -3.12 -17.02
C GLN A 44 -13.84 -1.66 -16.53
N PRO A 45 -14.32 -1.41 -15.31
CA PRO A 45 -14.67 -0.07 -14.83
C PRO A 45 -13.46 0.80 -14.52
N TRP A 46 -12.25 0.27 -14.61
CA TRP A 46 -11.01 0.93 -14.27
C TRP A 46 -10.43 1.78 -15.39
N ARG A 47 -9.72 2.84 -15.01
CA ARG A 47 -8.81 3.62 -15.85
C ARG A 47 -7.50 3.81 -15.09
N PHE A 48 -6.41 3.92 -15.85
CA PHE A 48 -5.07 4.01 -15.30
C PHE A 48 -4.39 5.31 -15.72
N ILE A 49 -3.62 5.92 -14.81
CA ILE A 49 -2.70 6.99 -15.15
C ILE A 49 -1.31 6.56 -14.69
N ALA A 50 -0.38 6.43 -15.64
CA ALA A 50 1.02 6.20 -15.36
C ALA A 50 1.73 7.56 -15.33
N ILE A 51 2.30 7.94 -14.20
CA ILE A 51 2.93 9.24 -13.97
C ILE A 51 4.43 9.03 -13.87
N THR A 52 5.18 9.56 -14.85
CA THR A 52 6.64 9.55 -14.90
C THR A 52 7.23 10.96 -14.86
N ASP A 53 6.39 11.99 -14.85
CA ASP A 53 6.78 13.39 -14.73
C ASP A 53 7.20 13.69 -13.29
N GLU A 54 8.47 14.04 -13.12
CA GLU A 54 9.08 14.29 -11.80
C GLU A 54 8.45 15.48 -11.07
N ALA A 55 7.94 16.49 -11.79
CA ALA A 55 7.30 17.64 -11.18
C ALA A 55 5.92 17.26 -10.62
N ILE A 56 5.17 16.40 -11.31
CA ILE A 56 3.89 15.88 -10.82
C ILE A 56 4.13 14.94 -9.64
N ILE A 57 5.09 14.02 -9.76
CA ILE A 57 5.48 13.10 -8.68
C ILE A 57 5.87 13.89 -7.43
N GLY A 58 6.70 14.94 -7.57
CA GLY A 58 7.11 15.80 -6.46
C GLY A 58 5.95 16.50 -5.74
N LYS A 59 4.95 16.97 -6.49
CA LYS A 59 3.74 17.56 -5.91
C LYS A 59 2.90 16.54 -5.13
N ILE A 60 2.72 15.33 -5.68
CA ILE A 60 2.00 14.24 -4.99
C ILE A 60 2.78 13.79 -3.75
N ALA A 61 4.11 13.69 -3.85
CA ALA A 61 4.99 13.36 -2.74
C ALA A 61 4.84 14.34 -1.57
N LYS A 62 4.83 15.63 -1.87
CA LYS A 62 4.61 16.69 -0.87
C LYS A 62 3.25 16.52 -0.17
N ILE A 63 2.19 16.27 -0.93
CA ILE A 63 0.86 16.02 -0.37
C ILE A 63 0.85 14.75 0.51
N ALA A 64 1.53 13.68 0.08
CA ALA A 64 1.62 12.44 0.87
C ALA A 64 2.34 12.67 2.21
N GLY A 65 3.49 13.36 2.18
CA GLY A 65 4.23 13.70 3.39
C GLY A 65 3.44 14.59 4.35
N ASP A 66 2.79 15.63 3.84
CA ASP A 66 1.95 16.53 4.64
C ASP A 66 0.74 15.78 5.24
N SER A 67 0.14 14.84 4.48
CA SER A 67 -0.95 13.97 4.96
C SER A 67 -0.49 13.08 6.11
N MET A 68 0.70 12.48 6.01
CA MET A 68 1.27 11.67 7.10
C MET A 68 1.46 12.52 8.36
N VAL A 69 2.00 13.74 8.23
CA VAL A 69 2.17 14.66 9.38
C VAL A 69 0.82 14.94 10.04
N GLU A 70 -0.20 15.31 9.26
CA GLU A 70 -1.54 15.63 9.76
C GLU A 70 -2.18 14.44 10.49
N LEU A 71 -2.17 13.25 9.88
CA LEU A 71 -2.74 12.03 10.47
C LEU A 71 -2.06 11.63 11.79
N MET A 72 -0.76 11.92 11.91
CA MET A 72 -0.01 11.65 13.12
C MET A 72 -0.27 12.69 14.21
N GLU A 73 -0.33 13.99 13.87
CA GLU A 73 -0.52 15.09 14.81
C GLU A 73 -1.91 15.07 15.45
N ASP A 74 -2.95 14.73 14.68
CA ASP A 74 -4.33 14.63 15.20
C ASP A 74 -4.65 13.26 15.83
N GLY A 75 -3.71 12.30 15.75
CA GLY A 75 -3.81 10.97 16.33
C GLY A 75 -4.72 10.00 15.56
N ARG A 76 -5.27 10.38 14.38
CA ARG A 76 -6.08 9.48 13.53
C ARG A 76 -5.31 8.22 13.18
N PHE A 77 -4.05 8.36 12.78
CA PHE A 77 -3.20 7.23 12.41
C PHE A 77 -3.18 6.16 13.51
N TRP A 78 -2.95 6.54 14.76
CA TRP A 78 -2.87 5.58 15.89
C TRP A 78 -4.22 4.96 16.22
N ARG A 79 -5.30 5.73 16.22
CA ARG A 79 -6.63 5.22 16.48
C ARG A 79 -7.04 4.13 15.47
N GLN A 80 -6.66 4.29 14.21
CA GLN A 80 -7.02 3.36 13.15
C GLN A 80 -6.09 2.15 13.07
N TYR A 81 -4.79 2.36 13.16
CA TYR A 81 -3.78 1.37 12.75
C TYR A 81 -3.04 0.70 13.90
N ARG A 82 -3.09 1.24 15.15
CA ARG A 82 -2.39 0.67 16.31
C ARG A 82 -2.63 -0.84 16.48
N LYS A 83 -3.82 -1.32 16.21
CA LYS A 83 -4.23 -2.72 16.33
C LYS A 83 -3.44 -3.68 15.42
N TYR A 84 -2.84 -3.18 14.35
CA TYR A 84 -2.06 -3.98 13.41
C TYR A 84 -0.57 -4.02 13.73
N PHE A 85 -0.11 -3.20 14.69
CA PHE A 85 1.31 -3.18 15.06
C PHE A 85 1.65 -4.26 16.07
N ARG A 86 2.78 -4.92 15.85
CA ARG A 86 3.40 -5.89 16.75
C ARG A 86 4.75 -5.35 17.16
N PHE A 87 5.06 -5.43 18.48
CA PHE A 87 6.24 -4.77 19.06
C PHE A 87 7.31 -5.75 19.51
N SER A 88 7.09 -7.04 19.31
CA SER A 88 8.08 -8.09 19.55
C SER A 88 7.88 -9.24 18.57
N GLU A 89 8.92 -10.04 18.36
CA GLU A 89 8.84 -11.26 17.57
C GLU A 89 7.86 -12.27 18.20
N GLU A 90 7.80 -12.35 19.53
CA GLU A 90 6.85 -13.19 20.24
C GLU A 90 5.40 -12.81 19.94
N GLU A 91 5.06 -11.51 19.87
CA GLU A 91 3.74 -11.07 19.46
C GLU A 91 3.44 -11.47 17.99
N MET A 92 4.41 -11.34 17.09
CA MET A 92 4.27 -11.74 15.71
C MET A 92 4.03 -13.25 15.56
N GLU A 93 4.81 -14.06 16.26
CA GLU A 93 4.67 -15.52 16.24
C GLU A 93 3.34 -15.99 16.84
N LYS A 94 2.88 -15.32 17.89
CA LYS A 94 1.61 -15.64 18.54
C LYS A 94 0.40 -15.29 17.67
N THR A 95 0.40 -14.11 17.04
CA THR A 95 -0.76 -13.61 16.28
C THR A 95 -0.73 -14.04 14.82
N LYS A 96 0.47 -14.32 14.27
CA LYS A 96 0.74 -14.65 12.87
C LYS A 96 0.14 -13.65 11.88
N ASP A 97 -0.03 -12.41 12.33
CA ASP A 97 -0.56 -11.30 11.55
C ASP A 97 0.09 -9.96 11.92
N GLY A 98 -0.33 -8.88 11.24
CA GLY A 98 0.10 -7.53 11.53
C GLY A 98 1.48 -7.20 10.98
N ILE A 99 2.05 -6.09 11.47
CA ILE A 99 3.35 -5.57 11.06
C ILE A 99 4.26 -5.39 12.28
N HIS A 100 5.51 -5.82 12.16
CA HIS A 100 6.52 -5.66 13.20
C HIS A 100 7.49 -4.54 12.83
N ILE A 101 7.65 -3.58 13.74
CA ILE A 101 8.62 -2.50 13.58
C ILE A 101 9.99 -3.04 13.98
N ASP A 102 10.83 -3.33 13.00
CA ASP A 102 12.16 -3.91 13.21
C ASP A 102 13.31 -2.94 12.90
N HIS A 103 13.02 -1.85 12.22
CA HIS A 103 13.99 -0.82 11.88
C HIS A 103 13.56 0.54 12.41
N LEU A 104 14.28 1.07 13.38
CA LEU A 104 14.11 2.41 13.95
C LEU A 104 15.39 2.86 14.64
N PRO A 105 15.59 4.19 14.83
CA PRO A 105 16.75 4.73 15.56
C PRO A 105 16.89 4.09 16.94
N ALA A 106 18.12 3.72 17.31
CA ALA A 106 18.42 2.99 18.55
C ALA A 106 17.87 3.68 19.80
N VAL A 107 17.88 5.00 19.83
CA VAL A 107 17.35 5.82 20.94
C VAL A 107 15.83 5.69 21.10
N LEU A 108 15.09 5.27 20.09
CA LEU A 108 13.64 5.10 20.13
C LEU A 108 13.22 3.68 20.52
N LYS A 109 14.10 2.68 20.38
CA LYS A 109 13.77 1.27 20.65
C LYS A 109 13.14 1.02 22.03
N PRO A 110 13.66 1.56 23.16
CA PRO A 110 13.07 1.32 24.49
C PRO A 110 11.65 1.89 24.62
N PHE A 111 11.30 2.87 23.81
CA PHE A 111 10.04 3.60 23.91
C PHE A 111 9.04 3.24 22.81
N VAL A 112 9.34 2.24 21.98
CA VAL A 112 8.53 1.90 20.81
C VAL A 112 7.03 1.73 21.13
N ARG A 113 6.68 1.01 22.20
CA ARG A 113 5.27 0.82 22.60
C ARG A 113 4.59 2.12 22.99
N THR A 114 5.32 3.02 23.65
CA THR A 114 4.81 4.33 24.08
C THR A 114 4.69 5.27 22.88
N ILE A 115 5.71 5.30 22.03
CA ILE A 115 5.74 6.10 20.79
C ILE A 115 4.55 5.76 19.91
N PHE A 116 4.31 4.46 19.72
CA PHE A 116 3.23 3.94 18.88
C PHE A 116 1.93 3.70 19.67
N SER A 117 1.58 4.60 20.59
CA SER A 117 0.32 4.62 21.32
C SER A 117 -0.41 5.96 21.10
N GLU A 118 -1.73 5.97 21.34
CA GLU A 118 -2.53 7.19 21.18
C GLU A 118 -2.04 8.33 22.09
N THR A 119 -1.70 8.00 23.34
CA THR A 119 -1.16 8.97 24.30
C THR A 119 0.27 9.39 23.92
N GLY A 120 1.08 8.43 23.48
CA GLY A 120 2.44 8.66 23.00
C GLY A 120 2.47 9.52 21.74
N GLY A 121 1.53 9.34 20.82
CA GLY A 121 1.39 10.15 19.60
C GLY A 121 1.30 11.66 19.89
N LYS A 122 0.49 12.04 20.89
CA LYS A 122 0.38 13.44 21.34
C LYS A 122 1.67 14.00 21.95
N VAL A 123 2.42 13.14 22.66
CA VAL A 123 3.73 13.50 23.22
C VAL A 123 4.77 13.60 22.11
N MET A 124 4.74 12.68 21.15
CA MET A 124 5.67 12.61 20.03
C MET A 124 5.49 13.76 19.01
N ALA A 125 4.30 14.36 18.94
CA ALA A 125 4.09 15.59 18.18
C ALA A 125 5.03 16.70 18.66
N LYS A 126 5.33 16.77 19.98
CA LYS A 126 6.30 17.71 20.54
C LYS A 126 7.75 17.41 20.14
N PHE A 127 8.06 16.16 19.81
CA PHE A 127 9.42 15.72 19.43
C PHE A 127 9.64 15.62 17.92
N LYS A 128 8.77 16.24 17.10
CA LYS A 128 8.88 16.31 15.63
C LYS A 128 8.85 14.93 14.92
N VAL A 129 8.42 13.86 15.59
CA VAL A 129 8.31 12.52 14.98
C VAL A 129 7.33 12.50 13.79
N PRO A 130 6.16 13.16 13.83
CA PRO A 130 5.29 13.27 12.68
C PRO A 130 6.02 13.80 11.43
N ARG A 131 6.87 14.82 11.61
CA ARG A 131 7.67 15.41 10.53
C ARG A 131 8.73 14.46 9.99
N ILE A 132 9.35 13.61 10.84
CA ILE A 132 10.31 12.59 10.37
C ILE A 132 9.58 11.60 9.47
N LEU A 133 8.43 11.07 9.90
CA LEU A 133 7.64 10.13 9.11
C LEU A 133 7.08 10.77 7.84
N GLY A 134 6.60 12.00 7.91
CA GLY A 134 6.14 12.74 6.74
C GLY A 134 7.26 13.01 5.73
N ASN A 135 8.46 13.38 6.20
CA ASN A 135 9.63 13.55 5.33
C ASN A 135 10.09 12.22 4.70
N ASP A 136 10.01 11.11 5.43
CA ASP A 136 10.33 9.80 4.88
C ASP A 136 9.32 9.40 3.80
N GLU A 137 8.04 9.59 4.04
CA GLU A 137 6.97 9.35 3.05
C GLU A 137 7.15 10.23 1.80
N GLU A 138 7.37 11.55 1.98
CA GLU A 138 7.64 12.46 0.88
C GLU A 138 8.83 12.01 0.04
N LYS A 139 9.95 11.64 0.67
CA LYS A 139 11.14 11.16 -0.03
C LYS A 139 10.92 9.84 -0.75
N LEU A 140 10.20 8.90 -0.13
CA LEU A 140 9.88 7.61 -0.75
C LEU A 140 9.05 7.80 -2.02
N VAL A 141 8.06 8.69 -1.98
CA VAL A 141 7.20 8.97 -3.13
C VAL A 141 7.96 9.78 -4.18
N ALA A 142 8.68 10.85 -3.79
CA ALA A 142 9.42 11.72 -4.72
C ALA A 142 10.51 10.99 -5.52
N ARG A 143 11.12 9.96 -4.94
CA ARG A 143 12.16 9.15 -5.59
C ARG A 143 11.62 7.93 -6.34
N SER A 144 10.32 7.84 -6.50
CA SER A 144 9.72 6.75 -7.26
C SER A 144 9.73 7.07 -8.75
N PRO A 145 10.27 6.18 -9.60
CA PRO A 145 10.32 6.45 -11.04
C PRO A 145 8.97 6.37 -11.75
N LEU A 146 7.96 5.82 -11.08
CA LEU A 146 6.60 5.68 -11.59
C LEU A 146 5.60 5.78 -10.44
N LEU A 147 4.58 6.62 -10.59
CA LEU A 147 3.33 6.49 -9.85
C LEU A 147 2.25 5.93 -10.77
N PHE A 148 1.45 5.01 -10.24
CA PHE A 148 0.39 4.34 -10.99
C PHE A 148 -0.93 4.53 -10.28
N VAL A 149 -1.85 5.25 -10.93
CA VAL A 149 -3.17 5.61 -10.39
C VAL A 149 -4.22 4.71 -10.97
N ILE A 150 -5.14 4.26 -10.14
CA ILE A 150 -6.33 3.51 -10.55
C ILE A 150 -7.55 4.34 -10.20
N SER A 151 -8.39 4.60 -11.20
CA SER A 151 -9.71 5.23 -11.04
C SER A 151 -10.80 4.27 -11.51
N LEU A 152 -11.97 4.35 -10.91
CA LEU A 152 -13.17 3.61 -11.29
C LEU A 152 -14.24 4.56 -11.82
N THR A 153 -15.01 4.13 -12.81
CA THR A 153 -16.19 4.88 -13.25
C THR A 153 -17.25 4.94 -12.15
N LYS A 154 -17.86 6.10 -11.95
CA LYS A 154 -18.94 6.28 -10.95
C LYS A 154 -20.26 5.63 -11.38
N ASP A 155 -20.39 5.21 -12.61
CA ASP A 155 -21.52 4.37 -13.04
C ASP A 155 -21.51 3.01 -12.34
N GLU A 156 -20.33 2.45 -12.11
CA GLU A 156 -20.12 1.16 -11.47
C GLU A 156 -19.74 1.31 -9.97
N TYR A 157 -18.90 2.28 -9.62
CA TYR A 157 -18.43 2.50 -8.27
C TYR A 157 -19.42 3.34 -7.47
N LYS A 158 -20.39 2.65 -6.87
CA LYS A 158 -21.39 3.20 -5.98
C LYS A 158 -21.28 2.54 -4.60
N PRO A 159 -20.59 3.17 -3.63
CA PRO A 159 -20.18 2.52 -2.37
C PRO A 159 -21.30 1.88 -1.55
N GLN A 160 -22.56 2.28 -1.73
CA GLN A 160 -23.70 1.76 -1.00
C GLN A 160 -24.57 0.79 -1.83
N GLU A 161 -24.17 0.52 -3.06
CA GLU A 161 -24.86 -0.38 -3.97
C GLU A 161 -24.02 -1.65 -4.23
N LEU A 162 -24.68 -2.72 -4.67
CA LEU A 162 -24.04 -3.99 -5.00
C LEU A 162 -23.03 -3.83 -6.16
N SER A 163 -23.31 -2.95 -7.11
CA SER A 163 -22.37 -2.59 -8.20
C SER A 163 -21.06 -2.05 -7.68
N GLY A 164 -21.09 -1.19 -6.65
CA GLY A 164 -19.88 -0.68 -6.00
C GLY A 164 -19.06 -1.77 -5.34
N PHE A 165 -19.71 -2.74 -4.70
CA PHE A 165 -19.04 -3.91 -4.15
C PHE A 165 -18.33 -4.73 -5.22
N TYR A 166 -18.98 -5.01 -6.35
CA TYR A 166 -18.36 -5.73 -7.47
C TYR A 166 -17.21 -4.95 -8.11
N SER A 167 -17.31 -3.63 -8.20
CA SER A 167 -16.22 -2.78 -8.71
C SER A 167 -15.00 -2.84 -7.82
N ILE A 168 -15.16 -2.85 -6.50
CA ILE A 168 -14.07 -3.03 -5.52
C ILE A 168 -13.41 -4.41 -5.66
N ILE A 169 -14.21 -5.48 -5.80
CA ILE A 169 -13.67 -6.83 -6.03
C ILE A 169 -12.85 -6.86 -7.34
N SER A 170 -13.39 -6.28 -8.41
CA SER A 170 -12.71 -6.19 -9.70
C SER A 170 -11.40 -5.40 -9.61
N MET A 171 -11.40 -4.28 -8.88
CA MET A 171 -10.19 -3.51 -8.60
C MET A 171 -9.18 -4.31 -7.77
N GLY A 172 -9.62 -5.10 -6.81
CA GLY A 172 -8.77 -6.00 -6.04
C GLY A 172 -8.03 -7.01 -6.93
N ALA A 173 -8.72 -7.56 -7.95
CA ALA A 173 -8.09 -8.44 -8.94
C ALA A 173 -7.03 -7.69 -9.77
N VAL A 174 -7.30 -6.47 -10.21
CA VAL A 174 -6.32 -5.61 -10.89
C VAL A 174 -5.10 -5.34 -10.02
N ILE A 175 -5.31 -4.95 -8.76
CA ILE A 175 -4.21 -4.65 -7.82
C ILE A 175 -3.34 -5.90 -7.62
N GLN A 176 -3.93 -7.07 -7.41
CA GLN A 176 -3.17 -8.31 -7.26
C GLN A 176 -2.39 -8.66 -8.53
N THR A 177 -3.00 -8.50 -9.71
CA THR A 177 -2.33 -8.72 -10.99
C THR A 177 -1.14 -7.77 -11.17
N LEU A 178 -1.29 -6.47 -10.85
CA LEU A 178 -0.18 -5.51 -10.87
C LEU A 178 0.95 -5.93 -9.93
N TRP A 179 0.63 -6.41 -8.73
CA TRP A 179 1.65 -6.88 -7.79
C TRP A 179 2.42 -8.10 -8.29
N LEU A 180 1.73 -9.07 -8.88
CA LEU A 180 2.38 -10.25 -9.47
C LEU A 180 3.23 -9.88 -10.67
N ALA A 181 2.70 -9.02 -11.55
CA ALA A 181 3.40 -8.55 -12.74
C ALA A 181 4.65 -7.73 -12.36
N THR A 182 4.57 -6.80 -11.42
CA THR A 182 5.76 -6.06 -10.94
C THR A 182 6.79 -7.01 -10.34
N THR A 183 6.36 -8.00 -9.54
CA THR A 183 7.28 -9.01 -8.98
C THR A 183 7.99 -9.79 -10.08
N ALA A 184 7.25 -10.27 -11.09
CA ALA A 184 7.81 -11.02 -12.22
C ALA A 184 8.78 -10.20 -13.08
N LEU A 185 8.56 -8.87 -13.17
CA LEU A 185 9.41 -7.92 -13.89
C LEU A 185 10.63 -7.42 -13.06
N GLY A 186 10.87 -7.97 -11.87
CA GLY A 186 11.94 -7.51 -10.96
C GLY A 186 11.68 -6.11 -10.39
N MET A 187 10.44 -5.68 -10.40
CA MET A 187 9.97 -4.42 -9.85
C MET A 187 9.33 -4.62 -8.46
N GLY A 188 9.21 -3.52 -7.73
CA GLY A 188 8.45 -3.44 -6.49
C GLY A 188 7.31 -2.45 -6.59
N MET A 189 6.38 -2.55 -5.65
CA MET A 189 5.19 -1.72 -5.59
C MET A 189 4.78 -1.45 -4.14
N GLN A 190 4.27 -0.25 -3.86
CA GLN A 190 3.68 0.10 -2.56
C GLN A 190 2.51 1.07 -2.75
N PHE A 191 1.45 0.85 -1.99
CA PHE A 191 0.29 1.75 -1.94
C PHE A 191 0.63 3.04 -1.18
N ILE A 192 0.28 4.19 -1.76
CA ILE A 192 0.36 5.51 -1.12
C ILE A 192 -1.03 5.81 -0.55
N SER A 193 -1.26 5.46 0.72
CA SER A 193 -2.59 5.53 1.33
C SER A 193 -2.86 6.85 2.05
N THR A 194 -1.84 7.53 2.54
CA THR A 194 -1.98 8.70 3.43
C THR A 194 -2.81 9.85 2.86
N PRO A 195 -2.68 10.24 1.57
CA PRO A 195 -3.55 11.27 1.01
C PRO A 195 -5.02 10.84 0.92
N GLY A 196 -5.28 9.53 0.74
CA GLY A 196 -6.64 8.99 0.64
C GLY A 196 -7.44 9.08 1.93
N GLU A 197 -6.76 9.25 3.07
CA GLU A 197 -7.40 9.43 4.38
C GLU A 197 -7.79 10.87 4.67
N ILE A 198 -7.42 11.80 3.78
CA ILE A 198 -7.72 13.24 3.88
C ILE A 198 -8.44 13.64 2.59
N PRO A 199 -9.79 13.75 2.60
CA PRO A 199 -10.58 13.98 1.40
C PRO A 199 -10.13 15.20 0.58
N GLU A 200 -9.71 16.28 1.24
CA GLU A 200 -9.21 17.49 0.59
C GLU A 200 -7.92 17.24 -0.17
N ASN A 201 -7.02 16.44 0.38
CA ASN A 201 -5.74 16.09 -0.25
C ASN A 201 -5.95 15.12 -1.42
N TRP A 202 -6.87 14.16 -1.25
CA TRP A 202 -7.26 13.26 -2.32
C TRP A 202 -7.86 14.00 -3.51
N LYS A 203 -8.77 14.95 -3.23
CA LYS A 203 -9.37 15.83 -4.25
C LYS A 203 -8.34 16.73 -4.94
N LYS A 204 -7.35 17.27 -4.21
CA LYS A 204 -6.25 18.03 -4.82
C LYS A 204 -5.47 17.21 -5.83
N ILE A 205 -5.14 15.95 -5.52
CA ILE A 205 -4.42 15.05 -6.43
C ILE A 205 -5.30 14.76 -7.65
N SER A 206 -6.57 14.39 -7.45
CA SER A 206 -7.51 14.12 -8.54
C SER A 206 -7.64 15.31 -9.49
N GLY A 207 -7.79 16.51 -8.96
CA GLY A 207 -7.85 17.75 -9.76
C GLY A 207 -6.54 18.06 -10.49
N MET A 208 -5.38 17.83 -9.86
CA MET A 208 -4.07 18.00 -10.51
C MET A 208 -3.89 17.06 -11.69
N LEU A 209 -4.45 15.86 -11.61
CA LEU A 209 -4.38 14.82 -12.66
C LEU A 209 -5.49 14.98 -13.72
N ASN A 210 -6.36 16.00 -13.59
CA ASN A 210 -7.51 16.23 -14.45
C ASN A 210 -8.41 14.99 -14.61
N ILE A 211 -8.62 14.24 -13.50
CA ILE A 211 -9.51 13.08 -13.50
C ILE A 211 -10.94 13.60 -13.70
N PRO A 212 -11.67 13.13 -14.73
CA PRO A 212 -13.03 13.60 -14.99
C PRO A 212 -13.99 13.31 -13.83
N ASP A 213 -15.04 14.12 -13.71
CA ASP A 213 -16.02 14.00 -12.62
C ASP A 213 -16.82 12.70 -12.61
N ASP A 214 -16.90 11.99 -13.72
CA ASP A 214 -17.51 10.67 -13.86
C ASP A 214 -16.61 9.51 -13.41
N TYR A 215 -15.39 9.81 -12.96
CA TYR A 215 -14.47 8.85 -12.38
C TYR A 215 -14.14 9.20 -10.93
N GLU A 216 -13.91 8.14 -10.13
CA GLU A 216 -13.38 8.25 -8.76
C GLU A 216 -11.97 7.72 -8.72
N MET A 217 -11.02 8.52 -8.24
CA MET A 217 -9.66 8.07 -7.97
C MET A 217 -9.68 7.14 -6.75
N CYS A 218 -9.26 5.89 -6.91
CA CYS A 218 -9.37 4.87 -5.85
C CYS A 218 -8.05 4.47 -5.22
N ALA A 219 -6.96 4.48 -5.99
CA ALA A 219 -5.66 4.06 -5.49
C ALA A 219 -4.51 4.75 -6.22
N ILE A 220 -3.41 4.98 -5.48
CA ILE A 220 -2.13 5.42 -6.03
C ILE A 220 -1.07 4.46 -5.52
N PHE A 221 -0.26 3.92 -6.44
CA PHE A 221 0.88 3.09 -6.12
C PHE A 221 2.17 3.74 -6.60
N ARG A 222 3.21 3.66 -5.79
CA ARG A 222 4.57 3.92 -6.27
C ARG A 222 5.18 2.61 -6.75
N MET A 223 5.89 2.66 -7.88
CA MET A 223 6.49 1.51 -8.53
C MET A 223 7.89 1.84 -9.05
N GLY A 224 8.76 0.83 -9.10
CA GLY A 224 10.12 0.96 -9.64
C GLY A 224 10.85 -0.36 -9.59
N TYR A 225 12.04 -0.43 -10.20
CA TYR A 225 12.87 -1.61 -10.11
C TYR A 225 13.41 -1.78 -8.69
N ASN A 226 13.46 -3.04 -8.23
CA ASN A 226 14.07 -3.35 -6.95
C ASN A 226 15.56 -3.03 -6.97
N ASP A 227 16.05 -2.42 -5.88
CA ASP A 227 17.46 -2.16 -5.66
C ASP A 227 18.00 -3.26 -4.71
N PRO A 228 19.02 -4.04 -5.09
CA PRO A 228 19.65 -5.00 -4.20
C PRO A 228 20.20 -4.36 -2.92
N ASP A 229 20.69 -3.11 -3.03
CA ASP A 229 21.20 -2.31 -1.91
C ASP A 229 20.19 -1.32 -1.36
N MET A 230 18.92 -1.69 -1.43
CA MET A 230 17.78 -0.83 -1.09
C MET A 230 17.92 -0.19 0.29
N LYS A 231 17.96 1.14 0.30
CA LYS A 231 17.92 1.91 1.54
C LYS A 231 16.49 1.93 2.10
N ARG A 232 16.39 1.62 3.38
CA ARG A 232 15.13 1.67 4.14
C ARG A 232 14.87 3.07 4.67
N PRO A 233 13.61 3.46 4.90
CA PRO A 233 13.27 4.67 5.64
C PRO A 233 13.77 4.62 7.08
N SER A 234 13.71 5.77 7.79
CA SER A 234 14.21 5.87 9.18
C SER A 234 13.44 4.96 10.14
N ILE A 235 12.17 4.74 9.86
CA ILE A 235 11.33 3.78 10.58
C ILE A 235 10.68 2.87 9.54
N ASP A 236 10.86 1.57 9.69
CA ASP A 236 10.36 0.58 8.75
C ASP A 236 9.88 -0.67 9.48
N TRP A 237 9.10 -1.49 8.81
CA TRP A 237 8.44 -2.67 9.34
C TRP A 237 8.49 -3.85 8.38
N ARG A 238 8.24 -5.03 8.93
CA ARG A 238 8.09 -6.28 8.17
C ARG A 238 6.74 -6.93 8.44
N SER A 239 6.27 -7.72 7.49
CA SER A 239 4.99 -8.44 7.54
C SER A 239 5.10 -9.78 6.79
N SER A 240 5.94 -10.70 7.33
CA SER A 240 6.23 -11.99 6.68
C SER A 240 5.32 -13.13 7.17
N GLN A 241 4.70 -12.98 8.33
CA GLN A 241 3.88 -14.03 8.94
C GLN A 241 2.61 -14.28 8.14
N ARG A 242 2.17 -15.54 8.20
CA ARG A 242 0.90 -15.99 7.62
C ARG A 242 0.19 -16.90 8.63
N LYS A 243 -1.12 -16.76 8.71
CA LYS A 243 -1.96 -17.70 9.46
C LYS A 243 -1.90 -19.07 8.83
N SER A 244 -2.06 -20.10 9.65
CA SER A 244 -2.11 -21.47 9.21
C SER A 244 -3.41 -21.79 8.44
N ILE A 245 -3.41 -22.85 7.65
CA ILE A 245 -4.58 -23.24 6.84
C ILE A 245 -5.81 -23.45 7.71
N ASN A 246 -5.68 -24.11 8.85
CA ASN A 246 -6.78 -24.38 9.77
C ASN A 246 -7.36 -23.15 10.46
N GLU A 247 -6.64 -22.01 10.46
CA GLU A 247 -7.17 -20.72 10.91
C GLU A 247 -7.87 -19.95 9.79
N LEU A 248 -7.64 -20.31 8.53
CA LEU A 248 -8.12 -19.57 7.36
C LEU A 248 -9.24 -20.28 6.60
N ALA A 249 -9.31 -21.61 6.68
CA ALA A 249 -10.20 -22.40 5.85
C ALA A 249 -10.97 -23.46 6.63
N TYR A 250 -12.19 -23.71 6.18
CA TYR A 250 -13.09 -24.69 6.75
C TYR A 250 -13.64 -25.59 5.63
N LYS A 251 -13.90 -26.86 5.96
CA LYS A 251 -14.46 -27.86 5.05
C LYS A 251 -15.96 -28.00 5.34
N ASN A 252 -16.77 -27.83 4.31
CA ASN A 252 -18.23 -27.91 4.36
C ASN A 252 -18.93 -26.88 5.29
N THR A 253 -18.54 -26.80 6.57
CA THR A 253 -19.15 -25.91 7.56
C THR A 253 -18.09 -25.14 8.34
N TRP A 254 -18.47 -24.02 8.97
CA TRP A 254 -17.57 -23.19 9.77
C TRP A 254 -16.96 -23.91 10.99
N SER A 255 -17.53 -25.04 11.41
CA SER A 255 -17.05 -25.82 12.56
C SER A 255 -15.98 -26.86 12.20
N GLU A 256 -15.74 -27.11 10.94
CA GLU A 256 -14.75 -28.09 10.45
C GLU A 256 -13.55 -27.38 9.84
N ALA A 257 -12.55 -27.05 10.66
CA ALA A 257 -11.32 -26.47 10.14
C ALA A 257 -10.64 -27.41 9.13
N LEU A 258 -10.11 -26.84 8.05
CA LEU A 258 -9.36 -27.61 7.06
C LEU A 258 -8.01 -28.00 7.66
N GLU A 259 -7.75 -29.30 7.77
CA GLU A 259 -6.47 -29.82 8.26
C GLU A 259 -5.40 -29.73 7.16
N ASN A 260 -4.16 -29.51 7.58
CA ASN A 260 -3.02 -29.63 6.67
C ASN A 260 -2.84 -31.09 6.27
N SER A 261 -2.67 -31.36 4.99
CA SER A 261 -2.30 -32.69 4.50
C SER A 261 -0.86 -33.09 4.81
N ASP A 262 -0.07 -32.16 5.33
CA ASP A 262 1.34 -32.34 5.71
C ASP A 262 1.44 -32.44 7.24
N GLY A 263 0.91 -33.52 7.80
CA GLY A 263 1.06 -33.93 9.19
C GLY A 263 2.15 -34.98 9.35
#